data_76f693d6b8bf799202dcd4519fb991ff
#
_entry.id   76f693d6b8bf799202dcd4519fb991ff
#
_cell.length_a   1.000
_cell.length_b   1.000
_cell.length_c   1.000
_cell.angle_alpha   90.00
_cell.angle_beta   90.00
_cell.angle_gamma   90.00
#
_symmetry.space_group_name_H-M   'P 1'
#
loop_
_entity.id
_entity.type
_entity.pdbx_description
1 polymer ?
#
loop_
_entity_poly.entity_id
_entity_poly.type
_entity_poly.pdbx_seq_one_letter_code
_entity_poly.pdbx_strand_id
1 'polypeptide(L)'
;MKRRGRKRKPYKEIDVVDLFCGIGGLSFGMKSKGFHICGGFDLDKTCRFAYEYNNDAPFFYKDVKEVTKKEIVSLYRENSVRILAGCAPCQPFSSYAFKNKEKDANKYDLLYEFGRLVSEVKPDIITMENVPSIKTFKLKNVLGDFVALLKSKKYHVSVNIVYCPQYGIPQKRKRMVLLASKFGEINLIPPIITDSKDYKTVRQTIAALPPIEAGGVSVHDPLHRASSLSPLNLQRIQVTKEGGSWKEWPDELKLHCHKNESGRSFGSVYGRMKWDEPSPTMTTQCTGYGNGRFGHPEQDRAISAREAALLQTFPMSYRFFEDEEHVSLTKASRYIGNAVPPVLGEVVAQSILGHLEDCY
;
A
#
# COMPACT_ATOMS: atom_id res chain seq x y z
N MET A 1 18.51 -47.65 -13.64
CA MET A 1 17.05 -47.35 -13.56
C MET A 1 16.85 -45.87 -13.78
N LYS A 2 16.37 -45.46 -14.95
CA LYS A 2 16.05 -44.05 -15.26
C LYS A 2 14.78 -43.66 -14.50
N ARG A 3 14.84 -42.69 -13.56
CA ARG A 3 13.66 -42.11 -12.94
C ARG A 3 12.82 -41.46 -14.04
N ARG A 4 11.64 -42.05 -14.33
CA ARG A 4 10.63 -41.42 -15.19
C ARG A 4 10.27 -40.06 -14.58
N GLY A 5 10.63 -38.97 -15.27
CA GLY A 5 10.22 -37.64 -14.92
C GLY A 5 8.69 -37.57 -14.82
N ARG A 6 8.17 -37.25 -13.64
CA ARG A 6 6.75 -36.89 -13.50
C ARG A 6 6.52 -35.70 -14.44
N LYS A 7 5.67 -35.88 -15.46
CA LYS A 7 5.14 -34.77 -16.25
C LYS A 7 4.50 -33.79 -15.24
N ARG A 8 5.07 -32.59 -15.11
CA ARG A 8 4.46 -31.50 -14.31
C ARG A 8 3.05 -31.32 -14.85
N LYS A 9 2.02 -31.45 -13.99
CA LYS A 9 0.66 -31.02 -14.35
C LYS A 9 0.72 -29.50 -14.53
N PRO A 10 0.09 -28.93 -15.57
CA PRO A 10 0.00 -27.48 -15.73
C PRO A 10 -0.65 -26.90 -14.47
N TYR A 11 -0.14 -25.72 -14.01
CA TYR A 11 -0.75 -25.03 -12.89
C TYR A 11 -2.24 -24.92 -13.07
N LYS A 12 -2.97 -25.17 -11.98
CA LYS A 12 -4.36 -24.77 -11.90
C LYS A 12 -4.39 -23.24 -12.00
N GLU A 13 -5.42 -22.71 -12.64
CA GLU A 13 -5.68 -21.29 -12.63
C GLU A 13 -5.71 -20.78 -11.18
N ILE A 14 -5.23 -19.55 -10.95
CA ILE A 14 -5.11 -18.97 -9.63
C ILE A 14 -6.15 -17.86 -9.51
N ASP A 15 -7.03 -17.99 -8.53
CA ASP A 15 -8.14 -17.08 -8.26
C ASP A 15 -7.93 -16.33 -6.96
N VAL A 16 -8.12 -15.02 -7.00
CA VAL A 16 -7.93 -14.13 -5.85
C VAL A 16 -9.24 -13.40 -5.53
N VAL A 17 -9.64 -13.45 -4.27
CA VAL A 17 -10.63 -12.54 -3.69
C VAL A 17 -9.90 -11.63 -2.70
N ASP A 18 -10.10 -10.32 -2.82
CA ASP A 18 -9.39 -9.30 -2.04
C ASP A 18 -10.35 -8.62 -1.05
N LEU A 19 -10.06 -8.74 0.25
CA LEU A 19 -10.81 -8.08 1.33
C LEU A 19 -10.11 -6.78 1.74
N PHE A 20 -10.88 -5.75 2.02
CA PHE A 20 -10.36 -4.39 2.27
C PHE A 20 -9.55 -3.87 1.08
N CYS A 21 -10.04 -4.12 -0.11
CA CYS A 21 -9.31 -3.98 -1.36
C CYS A 21 -8.98 -2.52 -1.72
N GLY A 22 -9.69 -1.53 -1.17
CA GLY A 22 -9.51 -0.12 -1.53
C GLY A 22 -9.58 0.09 -3.03
N ILE A 23 -8.60 0.84 -3.57
CA ILE A 23 -8.48 1.03 -5.02
C ILE A 23 -7.81 -0.13 -5.76
N GLY A 24 -7.42 -1.22 -5.07
CA GLY A 24 -6.94 -2.44 -5.71
C GLY A 24 -5.45 -2.51 -6.03
N GLY A 25 -4.59 -1.82 -5.28
CA GLY A 25 -3.14 -1.87 -5.55
C GLY A 25 -2.53 -3.27 -5.38
N LEU A 26 -2.95 -4.04 -4.38
CA LEU A 26 -2.54 -5.44 -4.18
C LEU A 26 -3.03 -6.31 -5.34
N SER A 27 -4.33 -6.23 -5.64
CA SER A 27 -4.97 -6.96 -6.75
C SER A 27 -4.30 -6.66 -8.08
N PHE A 28 -4.00 -5.39 -8.38
CA PHE A 28 -3.32 -4.97 -9.60
C PHE A 28 -1.92 -5.60 -9.75
N GLY A 29 -1.15 -5.62 -8.67
CA GLY A 29 0.16 -6.28 -8.66
C GLY A 29 0.03 -7.79 -8.88
N MET A 30 -0.96 -8.46 -8.28
CA MET A 30 -1.21 -9.89 -8.51
C MET A 30 -1.69 -10.16 -9.96
N LYS A 31 -2.60 -9.33 -10.48
CA LYS A 31 -3.07 -9.43 -11.87
C LYS A 31 -1.92 -9.32 -12.86
N SER A 32 -0.95 -8.42 -12.64
CA SER A 32 0.22 -8.25 -13.53
C SER A 32 1.10 -9.51 -13.63
N LYS A 33 0.98 -10.42 -12.65
CA LYS A 33 1.67 -11.72 -12.64
C LYS A 33 0.78 -12.88 -13.12
N GLY A 34 -0.37 -12.58 -13.73
CA GLY A 34 -1.25 -13.57 -14.33
C GLY A 34 -2.28 -14.18 -13.39
N PHE A 35 -2.48 -13.63 -12.20
CA PHE A 35 -3.54 -14.06 -11.30
C PHE A 35 -4.89 -13.51 -11.77
N HIS A 36 -5.93 -14.32 -11.70
CA HIS A 36 -7.29 -13.87 -11.97
C HIS A 36 -7.89 -13.26 -10.70
N ILE A 37 -8.28 -11.99 -10.78
CA ILE A 37 -8.93 -11.30 -9.69
C ILE A 37 -10.44 -11.52 -9.80
N CYS A 38 -11.01 -12.25 -8.85
CA CYS A 38 -12.43 -12.60 -8.86
C CYS A 38 -13.33 -11.48 -8.33
N GLY A 39 -12.78 -10.60 -7.50
CA GLY A 39 -13.48 -9.45 -6.94
C GLY A 39 -12.85 -8.93 -5.67
N GLY A 40 -13.27 -7.73 -5.26
CA GLY A 40 -12.82 -7.08 -4.04
C GLY A 40 -13.95 -6.53 -3.19
N PHE A 41 -13.79 -6.61 -1.87
CA PHE A 41 -14.74 -6.11 -0.89
C PHE A 41 -14.15 -4.92 -0.14
N ASP A 42 -14.90 -3.81 -0.06
CA ASP A 42 -14.50 -2.64 0.74
C ASP A 42 -15.73 -1.81 1.15
N LEU A 43 -15.59 -1.04 2.24
CA LEU A 43 -16.61 -0.10 2.73
C LEU A 43 -16.50 1.30 2.10
N ASP A 44 -15.41 1.62 1.41
CA ASP A 44 -15.28 2.89 0.70
C ASP A 44 -15.78 2.77 -0.74
N LYS A 45 -17.07 3.02 -0.92
CA LYS A 45 -17.71 2.97 -2.25
C LYS A 45 -17.03 3.86 -3.31
N THR A 46 -16.25 4.86 -2.87
CA THR A 46 -15.56 5.76 -3.79
C THR A 46 -14.36 5.11 -4.48
N CYS A 47 -13.91 3.95 -4.00
CA CYS A 47 -12.83 3.16 -4.61
C CYS A 47 -13.31 2.33 -5.82
N ARG A 48 -14.62 2.15 -6.01
CA ARG A 48 -15.21 1.24 -7.00
C ARG A 48 -14.63 1.42 -8.39
N PHE A 49 -14.70 2.62 -8.94
CA PHE A 49 -14.21 2.88 -10.30
C PHE A 49 -12.74 2.46 -10.47
N ALA A 50 -11.86 2.95 -9.58
CA ALA A 50 -10.44 2.63 -9.66
C ALA A 50 -10.18 1.12 -9.52
N TYR A 51 -10.91 0.44 -8.66
CA TYR A 51 -10.81 -1.00 -8.49
C TYR A 51 -11.24 -1.75 -9.75
N GLU A 52 -12.49 -1.53 -10.20
CA GLU A 52 -13.10 -2.27 -11.31
C GLU A 52 -12.34 -2.02 -12.62
N TYR A 53 -12.03 -0.75 -12.94
CA TYR A 53 -11.35 -0.39 -14.18
C TYR A 53 -9.95 -1.00 -14.30
N ASN A 54 -9.16 -0.95 -13.23
CA ASN A 54 -7.76 -1.41 -13.33
C ASN A 54 -7.60 -2.93 -13.12
N ASN A 55 -8.52 -3.56 -12.42
CA ASN A 55 -8.40 -4.98 -12.09
C ASN A 55 -9.26 -5.90 -12.96
N ASP A 56 -10.14 -5.37 -13.81
CA ASP A 56 -11.15 -6.12 -14.58
C ASP A 56 -11.96 -7.07 -13.68
N ALA A 57 -12.34 -6.59 -12.51
CA ALA A 57 -12.95 -7.41 -11.47
C ALA A 57 -14.03 -6.63 -10.72
N PRO A 58 -15.12 -7.24 -10.29
CA PRO A 58 -16.22 -6.57 -9.60
C PRO A 58 -15.79 -6.04 -8.22
N PHE A 59 -16.31 -4.87 -7.86
CA PHE A 59 -16.19 -4.26 -6.55
C PHE A 59 -17.48 -4.43 -5.75
N PHE A 60 -17.39 -5.06 -4.59
CA PHE A 60 -18.50 -5.26 -3.69
C PHE A 60 -18.46 -4.26 -2.53
N TYR A 61 -19.36 -3.26 -2.56
CA TYR A 61 -19.54 -2.33 -1.45
C TYR A 61 -20.23 -3.05 -0.30
N LYS A 62 -19.44 -3.56 0.65
CA LYS A 62 -19.96 -4.36 1.76
C LYS A 62 -19.04 -4.35 2.96
N ASP A 63 -19.61 -4.32 4.18
CA ASP A 63 -18.83 -4.55 5.40
C ASP A 63 -18.36 -6.02 5.44
N VAL A 64 -17.07 -6.22 5.71
CA VAL A 64 -16.50 -7.57 5.85
C VAL A 64 -17.21 -8.40 6.92
N LYS A 65 -17.78 -7.76 7.92
CA LYS A 65 -18.61 -8.42 8.96
C LYS A 65 -19.86 -9.10 8.39
N GLU A 66 -20.39 -8.58 7.29
CA GLU A 66 -21.57 -9.08 6.62
C GLU A 66 -21.26 -10.01 5.44
N VAL A 67 -19.98 -10.11 5.05
CA VAL A 67 -19.56 -11.00 3.96
C VAL A 67 -19.71 -12.45 4.40
N THR A 68 -20.35 -13.24 3.54
CA THR A 68 -20.62 -14.66 3.78
C THR A 68 -19.68 -15.56 3.01
N LYS A 69 -19.48 -16.79 3.52
CA LYS A 69 -18.79 -17.86 2.81
C LYS A 69 -19.33 -18.07 1.40
N LYS A 70 -20.67 -18.06 1.23
CA LYS A 70 -21.33 -18.34 -0.06
C LYS A 70 -20.93 -17.30 -1.10
N GLU A 71 -20.89 -16.03 -0.74
CA GLU A 71 -20.48 -14.95 -1.64
C GLU A 71 -19.04 -15.14 -2.11
N ILE A 72 -18.09 -15.38 -1.19
CA ILE A 72 -16.70 -15.57 -1.57
C ILE A 72 -16.51 -16.82 -2.43
N VAL A 73 -17.09 -17.95 -2.01
CA VAL A 73 -16.90 -19.23 -2.71
C VAL A 73 -17.48 -19.22 -4.12
N SER A 74 -18.59 -18.49 -4.33
CA SER A 74 -19.22 -18.36 -5.66
C SER A 74 -18.39 -17.55 -6.66
N LEU A 75 -17.39 -16.79 -6.19
CA LEU A 75 -16.49 -16.04 -7.07
C LEU A 75 -15.36 -16.90 -7.64
N TYR A 76 -14.94 -17.93 -6.92
CA TYR A 76 -13.86 -18.80 -7.37
C TYR A 76 -14.33 -19.78 -8.46
N ARG A 77 -13.50 -19.93 -9.48
CA ARG A 77 -13.72 -20.95 -10.54
C ARG A 77 -13.50 -22.37 -10.00
N GLU A 78 -14.12 -23.31 -10.63
CA GLU A 78 -13.89 -24.72 -10.31
C GLU A 78 -12.43 -25.10 -10.57
N ASN A 79 -11.88 -25.92 -9.67
CA ASN A 79 -10.51 -26.43 -9.78
C ASN A 79 -9.38 -25.37 -9.77
N SER A 80 -9.65 -24.12 -9.43
CA SER A 80 -8.61 -23.11 -9.24
C SER A 80 -7.88 -23.26 -7.90
N VAL A 81 -6.67 -22.70 -7.80
CA VAL A 81 -6.02 -22.39 -6.51
C VAL A 81 -6.69 -21.16 -5.94
N ARG A 82 -7.31 -21.29 -4.77
CA ARG A 82 -8.12 -20.24 -4.15
C ARG A 82 -7.28 -19.41 -3.18
N ILE A 83 -7.13 -18.14 -3.47
CA ILE A 83 -6.42 -17.19 -2.62
C ILE A 83 -7.42 -16.23 -1.98
N LEU A 84 -7.33 -16.07 -0.66
CA LEU A 84 -7.99 -14.99 0.05
C LEU A 84 -6.92 -13.98 0.49
N ALA A 85 -6.94 -12.81 -0.14
CA ALA A 85 -6.05 -11.70 0.15
C ALA A 85 -6.75 -10.68 1.04
N GLY A 86 -5.99 -9.86 1.78
CA GLY A 86 -6.59 -8.77 2.52
C GLY A 86 -5.59 -7.81 3.15
N CYS A 87 -6.01 -6.55 3.28
CA CYS A 87 -5.26 -5.49 3.95
C CYS A 87 -6.14 -4.88 5.04
N ALA A 88 -6.32 -5.63 6.14
CA ALA A 88 -7.15 -5.15 7.25
C ALA A 88 -6.69 -3.76 7.72
N PRO A 89 -7.62 -2.80 7.99
CA PRO A 89 -7.28 -1.43 8.36
C PRO A 89 -6.27 -1.36 9.52
N CYS A 90 -5.18 -0.61 9.29
CA CYS A 90 -4.06 -0.47 10.23
C CYS A 90 -4.21 0.74 11.17
N GLN A 91 -5.29 1.51 11.10
CA GLN A 91 -5.45 2.76 11.86
C GLN A 91 -5.22 2.58 13.37
N PRO A 92 -5.68 1.50 14.03
CA PRO A 92 -5.40 1.28 15.45
C PRO A 92 -3.92 1.02 15.76
N PHE A 93 -3.14 0.57 14.78
CA PHE A 93 -1.74 0.18 14.93
C PHE A 93 -0.75 1.26 14.49
N SER A 94 -1.22 2.39 13.93
CA SER A 94 -0.35 3.46 13.46
C SER A 94 0.09 4.37 14.61
N SER A 95 1.32 4.91 14.54
CA SER A 95 1.87 5.83 15.54
C SER A 95 1.06 7.12 15.70
N TYR A 96 0.22 7.50 14.73
CA TYR A 96 -0.65 8.66 14.78
C TYR A 96 -1.95 8.42 15.59
N ALA A 97 -2.36 7.17 15.80
CA ALA A 97 -3.60 6.83 16.50
C ALA A 97 -3.50 6.81 18.03
N PHE A 98 -2.30 6.97 18.60
CA PHE A 98 -2.06 6.86 20.06
C PHE A 98 -2.85 7.84 20.93
N LYS A 99 -3.41 8.91 20.38
CA LYS A 99 -4.16 9.92 21.14
C LYS A 99 -5.67 9.64 21.32
N ASN A 100 -6.25 8.64 20.60
CA ASN A 100 -7.70 8.36 20.59
C ASN A 100 -8.04 6.89 20.86
N LYS A 101 -7.43 6.28 21.89
CA LYS A 101 -7.49 4.84 22.18
C LYS A 101 -8.89 4.25 22.40
N GLU A 102 -9.86 5.01 22.89
CA GLU A 102 -11.19 4.49 23.24
C GLU A 102 -12.17 4.39 22.06
N LYS A 103 -11.97 5.20 21.01
CA LYS A 103 -12.84 5.18 19.81
C LYS A 103 -12.50 4.07 18.80
N ASP A 104 -11.38 3.39 18.97
CA ASP A 104 -10.86 2.43 17.99
C ASP A 104 -11.07 0.96 18.37
N ALA A 105 -11.75 0.64 19.47
CA ALA A 105 -11.98 -0.74 19.92
C ALA A 105 -12.62 -1.64 18.83
N ASN A 106 -13.52 -1.10 18.02
CA ASN A 106 -14.22 -1.83 16.98
C ASN A 106 -13.36 -2.12 15.71
N LYS A 107 -12.21 -1.48 15.58
CA LYS A 107 -11.35 -1.67 14.38
C LYS A 107 -10.42 -2.88 14.51
N TYR A 108 -10.20 -3.39 15.73
CA TYR A 108 -9.46 -4.65 15.95
C TYR A 108 -10.25 -5.86 15.48
N ASP A 109 -11.58 -5.75 15.46
CA ASP A 109 -12.49 -6.84 15.11
C ASP A 109 -12.34 -7.25 13.64
N LEU A 110 -11.87 -6.35 12.76
CA LEU A 110 -11.78 -6.62 11.33
C LEU A 110 -10.75 -7.71 10.98
N LEU A 111 -9.67 -7.88 11.78
CA LEU A 111 -8.77 -9.00 11.57
C LEU A 111 -9.36 -10.32 12.08
N TYR A 112 -10.18 -10.29 13.14
CA TYR A 112 -10.94 -11.47 13.58
C TYR A 112 -12.01 -11.85 12.54
N GLU A 113 -12.65 -10.87 11.88
CA GLU A 113 -13.57 -11.13 10.77
C GLU A 113 -12.87 -11.76 9.57
N PHE A 114 -11.64 -11.31 9.26
CA PHE A 114 -10.83 -11.98 8.24
C PHE A 114 -10.56 -13.44 8.67
N GLY A 115 -10.21 -13.69 9.94
CA GLY A 115 -10.04 -15.04 10.50
C GLY A 115 -11.31 -15.89 10.43
N ARG A 116 -12.50 -15.32 10.66
CA ARG A 116 -13.80 -15.98 10.48
C ARG A 116 -13.95 -16.44 9.03
N LEU A 117 -13.76 -15.53 8.07
CA LEU A 117 -13.89 -15.84 6.64
C LEU A 117 -12.87 -16.91 6.19
N VAL A 118 -11.62 -16.84 6.66
CA VAL A 118 -10.64 -17.91 6.42
C VAL A 118 -11.14 -19.26 6.92
N SER A 119 -11.71 -19.29 8.13
CA SER A 119 -12.23 -20.53 8.73
C SER A 119 -13.40 -21.14 7.99
N GLU A 120 -14.27 -20.28 7.45
CA GLU A 120 -15.47 -20.67 6.71
C GLU A 120 -15.17 -21.06 5.26
N VAL A 121 -14.41 -20.21 4.55
CA VAL A 121 -14.08 -20.36 3.11
C VAL A 121 -13.04 -21.45 2.89
N LYS A 122 -12.06 -21.54 3.79
CA LYS A 122 -10.93 -22.48 3.73
C LYS A 122 -10.13 -22.34 2.43
N PRO A 123 -9.65 -21.15 2.05
CA PRO A 123 -8.86 -20.96 0.85
C PRO A 123 -7.60 -21.83 0.88
N ASP A 124 -6.93 -22.01 -0.24
CA ASP A 124 -5.68 -22.79 -0.31
C ASP A 124 -4.50 -21.97 0.18
N ILE A 125 -4.48 -20.69 -0.19
CA ILE A 125 -3.44 -19.72 0.20
C ILE A 125 -4.10 -18.46 0.77
N ILE A 126 -3.42 -17.84 1.74
CA ILE A 126 -3.82 -16.58 2.35
C ILE A 126 -2.66 -15.62 2.28
N THR A 127 -2.94 -14.36 1.97
CA THR A 127 -1.97 -13.28 2.11
C THR A 127 -2.58 -12.11 2.86
N MET A 128 -1.79 -11.47 3.71
CA MET A 128 -2.20 -10.28 4.44
C MET A 128 -1.07 -9.27 4.51
N GLU A 129 -1.36 -8.02 4.15
CA GLU A 129 -0.46 -6.89 4.35
C GLU A 129 -0.91 -6.04 5.54
N ASN A 130 0.05 -5.50 6.30
CA ASN A 130 -0.24 -4.56 7.37
C ASN A 130 1.01 -3.72 7.72
N VAL A 131 0.87 -2.78 8.66
CA VAL A 131 2.01 -2.05 9.23
C VAL A 131 2.80 -2.91 10.20
N PRO A 132 4.15 -2.75 10.31
CA PRO A 132 4.97 -3.56 11.22
C PRO A 132 4.57 -3.48 12.69
N SER A 133 3.99 -2.35 13.12
CA SER A 133 3.57 -2.11 14.51
C SER A 133 2.47 -3.06 15.00
N ILE A 134 1.78 -3.77 14.10
CA ILE A 134 0.84 -4.85 14.49
C ILE A 134 1.53 -5.95 15.31
N LYS A 135 2.83 -6.19 15.09
CA LYS A 135 3.62 -7.18 15.85
C LYS A 135 3.87 -6.77 17.31
N THR A 136 3.93 -5.47 17.58
CA THR A 136 4.30 -4.92 18.89
C THR A 136 3.13 -4.32 19.63
N PHE A 137 1.92 -4.56 19.13
CA PHE A 137 0.71 -3.97 19.70
C PHE A 137 0.39 -4.60 21.06
N LYS A 138 0.41 -3.78 22.12
CA LYS A 138 0.37 -4.25 23.53
C LYS A 138 -1.04 -4.53 24.08
N LEU A 139 -2.10 -3.97 23.48
CA LEU A 139 -3.45 -4.09 24.05
C LEU A 139 -4.15 -5.42 23.74
N LYS A 140 -3.89 -5.99 22.55
CA LYS A 140 -4.41 -7.31 22.13
C LYS A 140 -3.36 -7.95 21.21
N ASN A 141 -3.15 -9.25 21.36
CA ASN A 141 -2.23 -10.01 20.48
C ASN A 141 -2.91 -10.44 19.18
N VAL A 142 -3.54 -9.49 18.48
CA VAL A 142 -4.41 -9.75 17.32
C VAL A 142 -3.70 -10.54 16.22
N LEU A 143 -2.44 -10.21 15.94
CA LEU A 143 -1.64 -10.97 14.96
C LEU A 143 -1.31 -12.37 15.47
N GLY A 144 -0.96 -12.53 16.75
CA GLY A 144 -0.69 -13.83 17.35
C GLY A 144 -1.90 -14.75 17.31
N ASP A 145 -3.08 -14.22 17.64
CA ASP A 145 -4.35 -14.95 17.58
C ASP A 145 -4.68 -15.38 16.14
N PHE A 146 -4.47 -14.48 15.15
CA PHE A 146 -4.67 -14.81 13.75
C PHE A 146 -3.70 -15.91 13.27
N VAL A 147 -2.41 -15.81 13.62
CA VAL A 147 -1.40 -16.85 13.30
C VAL A 147 -1.75 -18.17 13.97
N ALA A 148 -2.18 -18.17 15.25
CA ALA A 148 -2.61 -19.37 15.95
C ALA A 148 -3.83 -20.02 15.28
N LEU A 149 -4.81 -19.20 14.87
CA LEU A 149 -5.97 -19.67 14.10
C LEU A 149 -5.54 -20.36 12.81
N LEU A 150 -4.66 -19.73 12.01
CA LEU A 150 -4.18 -20.31 10.76
C LEU A 150 -3.49 -21.66 10.98
N LYS A 151 -2.59 -21.73 11.96
CA LYS A 151 -1.89 -22.97 12.33
C LYS A 151 -2.86 -24.06 12.79
N SER A 152 -3.90 -23.72 13.58
CA SER A 152 -4.94 -24.66 13.99
C SER A 152 -5.74 -25.23 12.81
N LYS A 153 -5.83 -24.47 11.70
CA LYS A 153 -6.44 -24.89 10.42
C LYS A 153 -5.44 -25.56 9.48
N LYS A 154 -4.24 -25.92 9.96
CA LYS A 154 -3.18 -26.63 9.24
C LYS A 154 -2.56 -25.82 8.09
N TYR A 155 -2.52 -24.49 8.19
CA TYR A 155 -1.72 -23.67 7.30
C TYR A 155 -0.29 -23.58 7.79
N HIS A 156 0.67 -23.67 6.88
CA HIS A 156 2.04 -23.23 7.08
C HIS A 156 2.09 -21.72 6.95
N VAL A 157 2.61 -21.01 7.95
CA VAL A 157 2.50 -19.54 8.04
C VAL A 157 3.89 -18.93 8.12
N SER A 158 4.17 -17.94 7.25
CA SER A 158 5.32 -17.06 7.37
C SER A 158 4.87 -15.60 7.58
N VAL A 159 5.65 -14.86 8.38
CA VAL A 159 5.40 -13.44 8.69
C VAL A 159 6.68 -12.66 8.48
N ASN A 160 6.71 -11.83 7.45
CA ASN A 160 7.88 -11.12 6.96
C ASN A 160 7.74 -9.62 7.19
N ILE A 161 8.86 -8.93 7.53
CA ILE A 161 8.94 -7.47 7.48
C ILE A 161 9.66 -7.08 6.21
N VAL A 162 8.94 -6.40 5.34
CA VAL A 162 9.40 -5.93 4.04
C VAL A 162 9.87 -4.49 4.15
N TYR A 163 11.10 -4.21 3.71
CA TYR A 163 11.56 -2.86 3.44
C TYR A 163 11.46 -2.60 1.94
N CYS A 164 10.51 -1.78 1.54
CA CYS A 164 10.08 -1.61 0.16
C CYS A 164 11.19 -1.27 -0.85
N PRO A 165 12.20 -0.41 -0.53
CA PRO A 165 13.32 -0.15 -1.44
C PRO A 165 14.08 -1.39 -1.88
N GLN A 166 14.16 -2.43 -1.05
CA GLN A 166 14.81 -3.70 -1.38
C GLN A 166 14.09 -4.47 -2.51
N TYR A 167 12.89 -4.07 -2.87
CA TYR A 167 12.06 -4.66 -3.92
C TYR A 167 11.78 -3.70 -5.07
N GLY A 168 12.61 -2.64 -5.21
CA GLY A 168 12.49 -1.67 -6.31
C GLY A 168 11.37 -0.64 -6.14
N ILE A 169 10.77 -0.54 -4.97
CA ILE A 169 9.77 0.48 -4.65
C ILE A 169 10.50 1.75 -4.19
N PRO A 170 10.36 2.90 -4.88
CA PRO A 170 11.11 4.13 -4.60
C PRO A 170 10.60 4.87 -3.34
N GLN A 171 10.41 4.13 -2.24
CA GLN A 171 9.79 4.65 -1.03
C GLN A 171 10.31 3.97 0.23
N LYS A 172 10.76 4.74 1.22
CA LYS A 172 11.21 4.28 2.55
C LYS A 172 10.03 3.79 3.38
N ARG A 173 9.35 2.75 2.90
CA ARG A 173 8.16 2.15 3.50
C ARG A 173 8.48 0.77 4.06
N LYS A 174 8.04 0.48 5.27
CA LYS A 174 8.11 -0.87 5.84
C LYS A 174 6.72 -1.45 5.98
N ARG A 175 6.56 -2.74 5.63
CA ARG A 175 5.29 -3.46 5.76
C ARG A 175 5.49 -4.86 6.32
N MET A 176 4.49 -5.34 6.99
CA MET A 176 4.37 -6.73 7.38
C MET A 176 3.57 -7.45 6.29
N VAL A 177 4.12 -8.54 5.77
CA VAL A 177 3.46 -9.45 4.83
C VAL A 177 3.38 -10.83 5.48
N LEU A 178 2.16 -11.32 5.63
CA LEU A 178 1.88 -12.69 6.04
C LEU A 178 1.51 -13.50 4.81
N LEU A 179 2.13 -14.68 4.67
CA LEU A 179 1.75 -15.69 3.71
C LEU A 179 1.39 -16.97 4.47
N ALA A 180 0.34 -17.65 4.05
CA ALA A 180 -0.05 -18.94 4.60
C ALA A 180 -0.57 -19.87 3.52
N SER A 181 -0.15 -21.15 3.55
CA SER A 181 -0.50 -22.15 2.55
C SER A 181 -0.85 -23.49 3.18
N LYS A 182 -1.78 -24.20 2.57
CA LYS A 182 -2.09 -25.60 2.87
C LYS A 182 -1.15 -26.60 2.18
N PHE A 183 -0.42 -26.16 1.16
CA PHE A 183 0.42 -27.03 0.35
C PHE A 183 1.80 -27.30 0.97
N GLY A 184 2.22 -26.49 1.93
CA GLY A 184 3.52 -26.57 2.58
C GLY A 184 4.05 -25.23 3.02
N GLU A 185 5.33 -25.18 3.36
CA GLU A 185 6.00 -23.94 3.75
C GLU A 185 6.02 -22.95 2.61
N ILE A 186 5.61 -21.73 2.90
CA ILE A 186 5.59 -20.62 1.95
C ILE A 186 6.39 -19.44 2.51
N ASN A 187 7.32 -18.95 1.72
CA ASN A 187 8.16 -17.84 2.09
C ASN A 187 8.07 -16.70 1.07
N LEU A 188 8.26 -15.48 1.55
CA LEU A 188 8.41 -14.34 0.65
C LEU A 188 9.74 -14.47 -0.09
N ILE A 189 9.77 -14.14 -1.39
CA ILE A 189 11.02 -14.08 -2.15
C ILE A 189 12.02 -13.17 -1.45
N PRO A 190 13.33 -13.49 -1.50
CA PRO A 190 14.36 -12.66 -0.88
C PRO A 190 14.40 -11.26 -1.50
N PRO A 191 14.98 -10.26 -0.80
CA PRO A 191 15.23 -8.94 -1.35
C PRO A 191 15.98 -9.01 -2.68
N ILE A 192 15.49 -8.26 -3.68
CA ILE A 192 16.08 -8.22 -5.03
C ILE A 192 17.27 -7.24 -5.05
N ILE A 193 17.19 -6.17 -4.26
CA ILE A 193 18.21 -5.13 -4.15
C ILE A 193 18.77 -5.15 -2.73
N THR A 194 20.04 -5.47 -2.59
CA THR A 194 20.71 -5.61 -1.28
C THR A 194 21.59 -4.41 -0.93
N ASP A 195 22.15 -3.71 -1.92
CA ASP A 195 22.89 -2.47 -1.67
C ASP A 195 21.95 -1.26 -1.71
N SER A 196 22.02 -0.43 -0.69
CA SER A 196 21.20 0.77 -0.59
C SER A 196 21.49 1.82 -1.67
N LYS A 197 22.67 1.77 -2.31
CA LYS A 197 23.04 2.64 -3.43
C LYS A 197 22.22 2.37 -4.69
N ASP A 198 21.73 1.14 -4.83
CA ASP A 198 20.95 0.70 -5.98
C ASP A 198 19.43 0.90 -5.78
N TYR A 199 19.01 1.44 -4.65
CA TYR A 199 17.59 1.72 -4.41
C TYR A 199 17.07 2.76 -5.40
N LYS A 200 15.91 2.46 -5.98
CA LYS A 200 15.23 3.38 -6.89
C LYS A 200 14.92 4.71 -6.20
N THR A 201 15.32 5.81 -6.85
CA THR A 201 15.27 7.16 -6.28
C THR A 201 14.04 7.96 -6.73
N VAL A 202 13.78 9.08 -6.07
CA VAL A 202 12.79 10.07 -6.48
C VAL A 202 13.09 10.55 -7.91
N ARG A 203 14.37 10.88 -8.22
CA ARG A 203 14.81 11.34 -9.54
C ARG A 203 14.43 10.35 -10.64
N GLN A 204 14.80 9.10 -10.47
CA GLN A 204 14.49 8.04 -11.44
C GLN A 204 12.99 7.82 -11.66
N THR A 205 12.16 8.30 -10.73
CA THR A 205 10.73 8.04 -10.74
C THR A 205 9.92 9.20 -11.29
N ILE A 206 10.25 10.45 -10.95
CA ILE A 206 9.41 11.59 -11.26
C ILE A 206 10.10 12.72 -12.07
N ALA A 207 11.42 12.69 -12.25
CA ALA A 207 12.12 13.81 -12.92
C ALA A 207 11.73 14.02 -14.39
N ALA A 208 11.17 13.00 -15.05
CA ALA A 208 10.70 13.10 -16.44
C ALA A 208 9.32 13.76 -16.60
N LEU A 209 8.61 14.03 -15.50
CA LEU A 209 7.32 14.70 -15.57
C LEU A 209 7.50 16.20 -15.87
N PRO A 210 6.57 16.82 -16.63
CA PRO A 210 6.66 18.23 -16.92
C PRO A 210 6.57 19.08 -15.66
N PRO A 211 7.23 20.24 -15.59
CA PRO A 211 7.10 21.12 -14.43
C PRO A 211 5.68 21.70 -14.35
N ILE A 212 5.20 21.89 -13.12
CA ILE A 212 3.95 22.60 -12.82
C ILE A 212 4.16 23.51 -11.61
N GLU A 213 3.34 24.55 -11.50
CA GLU A 213 3.36 25.47 -10.37
C GLU A 213 2.53 24.95 -9.19
N ALA A 214 2.68 25.58 -8.01
CA ALA A 214 1.79 25.36 -6.88
C ALA A 214 0.33 25.73 -7.26
N GLY A 215 -0.60 24.78 -7.09
CA GLY A 215 -1.98 24.89 -7.58
C GLY A 215 -2.16 24.58 -9.05
N GLY A 216 -1.07 24.32 -9.79
CA GLY A 216 -1.09 24.01 -11.21
C GLY A 216 -1.52 22.58 -11.55
N VAL A 217 -1.90 22.39 -12.80
CA VAL A 217 -2.30 21.11 -13.41
C VAL A 217 -1.62 20.98 -14.76
N SER A 218 -1.10 19.80 -15.05
CA SER A 218 -0.58 19.49 -16.39
C SER A 218 -1.73 19.39 -17.41
N VAL A 219 -1.53 19.93 -18.58
CA VAL A 219 -2.52 19.86 -19.68
C VAL A 219 -2.68 18.45 -20.26
N HIS A 220 -1.70 17.57 -20.07
CA HIS A 220 -1.68 16.21 -20.62
C HIS A 220 -2.01 15.11 -19.59
N ASP A 221 -2.00 15.46 -18.30
CA ASP A 221 -2.28 14.52 -17.22
C ASP A 221 -2.98 15.22 -16.06
N PRO A 222 -4.30 15.17 -15.98
CA PRO A 222 -5.08 15.82 -14.93
C PRO A 222 -4.74 15.35 -13.50
N LEU A 223 -4.17 14.16 -13.34
CA LEU A 223 -3.67 13.68 -12.05
C LEU A 223 -2.33 14.35 -11.66
N HIS A 224 -1.57 14.86 -12.65
CA HIS A 224 -0.37 15.65 -12.40
C HIS A 224 -0.76 17.08 -11.99
N ARG A 225 -1.33 17.16 -10.79
CA ARG A 225 -1.89 18.34 -10.14
C ARG A 225 -1.28 18.53 -8.76
N ALA A 226 -0.84 19.74 -8.45
CA ALA A 226 -0.29 20.11 -7.15
C ALA A 226 -1.28 20.94 -6.33
N SER A 227 -1.17 20.84 -5.00
CA SER A 227 -1.93 21.71 -4.09
C SER A 227 -1.43 23.15 -4.18
N SER A 228 -2.35 24.12 -4.06
CA SER A 228 -2.00 25.53 -3.89
C SER A 228 -1.26 25.73 -2.55
N LEU A 229 -0.39 26.72 -2.51
CA LEU A 229 0.28 27.17 -1.31
C LEU A 229 -0.22 28.57 -0.93
N SER A 230 -0.39 28.83 0.37
CA SER A 230 -0.57 30.21 0.86
C SER A 230 0.70 31.00 0.59
N PRO A 231 0.63 32.37 0.50
CA PRO A 231 1.82 33.19 0.32
C PRO A 231 2.93 32.89 1.32
N LEU A 232 2.57 32.64 2.58
CA LEU A 232 3.53 32.29 3.63
C LEU A 232 4.15 30.91 3.40
N ASN A 233 3.39 29.92 2.95
CA ASN A 233 3.94 28.59 2.64
C ASN A 233 4.78 28.59 1.36
N LEU A 234 4.50 29.48 0.42
CA LEU A 234 5.35 29.68 -0.74
C LEU A 234 6.72 30.27 -0.32
N GLN A 235 6.74 31.30 0.55
CA GLN A 235 7.99 31.81 1.10
C GLN A 235 8.78 30.72 1.87
N ARG A 236 8.10 29.90 2.64
CA ARG A 236 8.70 28.78 3.38
C ARG A 236 9.37 27.78 2.48
N ILE A 237 8.70 27.37 1.40
CA ILE A 237 9.28 26.37 0.50
C ILE A 237 10.44 26.94 -0.31
N GLN A 238 10.39 28.21 -0.70
CA GLN A 238 11.46 28.91 -1.43
C GLN A 238 12.78 28.96 -0.65
N VAL A 239 12.73 29.13 0.67
CA VAL A 239 13.94 29.11 1.52
C VAL A 239 14.34 27.69 1.94
N THR A 240 13.52 26.68 1.67
CA THR A 240 13.82 25.28 2.02
C THR A 240 14.67 24.64 0.93
N LYS A 241 15.88 24.22 1.26
CA LYS A 241 16.76 23.50 0.32
C LYS A 241 16.27 22.07 0.09
N GLU A 242 16.80 21.42 -0.98
CA GLU A 242 16.62 19.99 -1.19
C GLU A 242 16.98 19.18 0.07
N GLY A 243 16.11 18.28 0.49
CA GLY A 243 16.28 17.50 1.72
C GLY A 243 16.12 18.29 3.02
N GLY A 244 15.99 19.63 2.97
CA GLY A 244 15.79 20.50 4.11
C GLY A 244 14.39 20.47 4.70
N SER A 245 14.16 21.24 5.75
CA SER A 245 12.85 21.37 6.42
C SER A 245 12.76 22.69 7.19
N TRP A 246 11.67 22.91 7.88
CA TRP A 246 11.44 24.07 8.76
C TRP A 246 12.58 24.35 9.76
N LYS A 247 13.42 23.37 10.07
CA LYS A 247 14.55 23.54 11.00
C LYS A 247 15.57 24.57 10.53
N GLU A 248 15.68 24.76 9.22
CA GLU A 248 16.62 25.68 8.57
C GLU A 248 16.02 27.05 8.29
N TRP A 249 14.73 27.25 8.61
CA TRP A 249 14.04 28.51 8.34
C TRP A 249 14.49 29.61 9.28
N PRO A 250 14.49 30.88 8.81
CA PRO A 250 14.53 32.06 9.69
C PRO A 250 13.38 32.01 10.69
N ASP A 251 13.58 32.64 11.86
CA ASP A 251 12.62 32.51 12.96
C ASP A 251 11.25 33.13 12.66
N GLU A 252 11.17 34.10 11.78
CA GLU A 252 9.92 34.72 11.30
C GLU A 252 9.05 33.78 10.50
N LEU A 253 9.64 32.78 9.83
CA LEU A 253 8.92 31.78 9.04
C LEU A 253 8.52 30.54 9.87
N LYS A 254 9.09 30.35 11.05
CA LYS A 254 8.78 29.23 11.94
C LYS A 254 7.39 29.37 12.56
N LEU A 255 6.67 28.26 12.64
CA LEU A 255 5.40 28.21 13.37
C LEU A 255 5.65 28.26 14.88
N HIS A 256 4.69 28.79 15.60
CA HIS A 256 4.78 28.85 17.09
C HIS A 256 5.03 27.46 17.70
N CYS A 257 4.36 26.41 17.17
CA CYS A 257 4.56 25.04 17.65
C CYS A 257 5.99 24.51 17.42
N HIS A 258 6.72 24.99 16.40
CA HIS A 258 8.11 24.58 16.15
C HIS A 258 9.10 25.15 17.16
N LYS A 259 8.72 26.22 17.83
CA LYS A 259 9.56 26.86 18.87
C LYS A 259 9.48 26.13 20.21
N ASN A 260 8.46 25.29 20.40
CA ASN A 260 8.25 24.50 21.61
C ASN A 260 8.96 23.13 21.51
N GLU A 261 9.38 22.57 22.66
CA GLU A 261 10.05 21.26 22.70
C GLU A 261 9.24 20.13 22.07
N SER A 262 7.91 20.10 22.28
CA SER A 262 7.02 19.10 21.68
C SER A 262 6.98 19.16 20.15
N GLY A 263 7.12 20.34 19.55
CA GLY A 263 7.12 20.52 18.10
C GLY A 263 8.45 20.16 17.44
N ARG A 264 9.56 20.24 18.18
CA ARG A 264 10.91 19.90 17.67
C ARG A 264 11.05 18.45 17.21
N SER A 265 10.23 17.54 17.73
CA SER A 265 10.20 16.13 17.35
C SER A 265 9.67 15.89 15.91
N PHE A 266 8.89 16.80 15.34
CA PHE A 266 8.30 16.67 13.99
C PHE A 266 9.20 17.29 12.90
N GLY A 267 10.44 16.84 12.80
CA GLY A 267 11.43 17.40 11.88
C GLY A 267 11.20 17.15 10.39
N SER A 268 10.20 16.33 10.00
CA SER A 268 9.92 16.00 8.60
C SER A 268 8.84 16.87 7.96
N VAL A 269 7.99 17.55 8.74
CA VAL A 269 6.94 18.42 8.19
C VAL A 269 7.55 19.61 7.45
N TYR A 270 6.86 20.12 6.45
CA TYR A 270 7.36 21.18 5.58
C TYR A 270 8.73 20.90 4.94
N GLY A 271 9.08 19.63 4.75
CA GLY A 271 10.35 19.26 4.15
C GLY A 271 10.26 19.03 2.64
N ARG A 272 11.35 19.33 1.92
CA ARG A 272 11.56 18.89 0.55
C ARG A 272 12.14 17.49 0.52
N MET A 273 11.72 16.69 -0.45
CA MET A 273 12.38 15.41 -0.73
C MET A 273 13.80 15.63 -1.25
N LYS A 274 14.57 14.56 -1.27
CA LYS A 274 15.85 14.50 -1.99
C LYS A 274 15.67 13.77 -3.31
N TRP A 275 16.35 14.24 -4.33
CA TRP A 275 16.33 13.63 -5.64
C TRP A 275 16.91 12.21 -5.63
N ASP A 276 18.05 12.03 -4.99
CA ASP A 276 18.89 10.83 -5.11
C ASP A 276 18.70 9.85 -3.93
N GLU A 277 17.53 9.91 -3.29
CA GLU A 277 17.09 8.95 -2.29
C GLU A 277 15.69 8.43 -2.61
N PRO A 278 15.28 7.24 -2.08
CA PRO A 278 13.87 6.85 -2.08
C PRO A 278 13.02 7.86 -1.29
N SER A 279 11.79 8.09 -1.74
CA SER A 279 10.85 9.01 -1.12
C SER A 279 10.48 8.61 0.32
N PRO A 280 9.96 9.52 1.14
CA PRO A 280 9.27 9.16 2.38
C PRO A 280 8.06 8.26 2.11
N THR A 281 7.54 7.61 3.17
CA THR A 281 6.29 6.84 3.07
C THR A 281 5.13 7.76 2.64
N MET A 282 4.46 7.40 1.53
CA MET A 282 3.23 8.07 1.11
C MET A 282 2.13 7.83 2.13
N THR A 283 1.56 8.94 2.62
CA THR A 283 0.44 8.96 3.57
C THR A 283 -0.84 9.43 2.89
N THR A 284 -1.96 9.36 3.58
CA THR A 284 -3.24 9.87 3.10
C THR A 284 -3.30 11.38 2.86
N GLN A 285 -2.21 12.10 3.16
CA GLN A 285 -2.07 13.54 2.98
C GLN A 285 -0.78 13.92 2.23
N CYS A 286 -0.26 13.03 1.40
CA CYS A 286 1.04 13.15 0.74
C CYS A 286 1.15 14.31 -0.28
N THR A 287 0.04 14.91 -0.71
CA THR A 287 0.06 16.11 -1.57
C THR A 287 0.04 17.42 -0.79
N GLY A 288 0.12 17.38 0.55
CA GLY A 288 0.10 18.57 1.40
C GLY A 288 1.49 18.90 1.94
N TYR A 289 2.01 20.10 1.66
CA TYR A 289 3.35 20.53 2.05
C TYR A 289 3.59 20.46 3.58
N GLY A 290 2.58 20.82 4.39
CA GLY A 290 2.68 20.80 5.86
C GLY A 290 2.58 19.41 6.51
N ASN A 291 2.27 18.36 5.76
CA ASN A 291 1.89 17.06 6.32
C ASN A 291 3.05 16.05 6.38
N GLY A 292 4.24 16.46 5.98
CA GLY A 292 5.43 15.63 5.96
C GLY A 292 6.52 16.21 5.08
N ARG A 293 7.46 15.36 4.64
CA ARG A 293 8.51 15.72 3.69
C ARG A 293 8.00 15.52 2.26
N PHE A 294 6.96 16.25 1.89
CA PHE A 294 6.28 16.13 0.59
C PHE A 294 6.50 17.33 -0.34
N GLY A 295 7.40 18.27 0.02
CA GLY A 295 7.88 19.28 -0.92
C GLY A 295 8.65 18.62 -2.07
N HIS A 296 8.37 19.08 -3.32
CA HIS A 296 9.12 18.64 -4.49
C HIS A 296 10.61 19.01 -4.29
N PRO A 297 11.56 18.18 -4.70
CA PRO A 297 12.99 18.44 -4.48
C PRO A 297 13.46 19.82 -4.98
N GLU A 298 12.92 20.29 -6.09
CA GLU A 298 13.35 21.49 -6.80
C GLU A 298 12.24 22.56 -6.94
N GLN A 299 11.03 22.17 -7.39
CA GLN A 299 9.94 23.09 -7.65
C GLN A 299 9.29 23.58 -6.34
N ASP A 300 8.81 24.83 -6.33
CA ASP A 300 8.26 25.48 -5.11
C ASP A 300 6.80 25.07 -4.82
N ARG A 301 6.58 23.75 -4.68
CA ARG A 301 5.29 23.11 -4.41
C ARG A 301 5.42 21.81 -3.65
N ALA A 302 4.31 21.30 -3.15
CA ALA A 302 4.23 19.89 -2.76
C ALA A 302 4.27 19.00 -4.01
N ILE A 303 4.57 17.72 -3.83
CA ILE A 303 4.43 16.75 -4.92
C ILE A 303 2.99 16.70 -5.42
N SER A 304 2.84 16.43 -6.71
CA SER A 304 1.53 16.21 -7.33
C SER A 304 0.95 14.85 -6.97
N ALA A 305 -0.35 14.66 -7.26
CA ALA A 305 -0.97 13.35 -7.08
C ALA A 305 -0.37 12.29 -8.03
N ARG A 306 0.03 12.66 -9.26
CA ARG A 306 0.73 11.75 -10.19
C ARG A 306 2.10 11.34 -9.66
N GLU A 307 2.87 12.27 -9.16
CA GLU A 307 4.17 11.99 -8.55
C GLU A 307 4.02 11.04 -7.35
N ALA A 308 3.06 11.30 -6.47
CA ALA A 308 2.74 10.41 -5.35
C ALA A 308 2.34 9.01 -5.82
N ALA A 309 1.53 8.88 -6.88
CA ALA A 309 1.12 7.61 -7.45
C ALA A 309 2.31 6.81 -8.00
N LEU A 310 3.21 7.47 -8.74
CA LEU A 310 4.42 6.83 -9.27
C LEU A 310 5.38 6.39 -8.16
N LEU A 311 5.56 7.21 -7.12
CA LEU A 311 6.36 6.86 -5.95
C LEU A 311 5.74 5.72 -5.14
N GLN A 312 4.43 5.49 -5.25
CA GLN A 312 3.71 4.34 -4.71
C GLN A 312 3.69 3.15 -5.70
N THR A 313 4.35 3.28 -6.85
CA THR A 313 4.46 2.30 -7.93
C THR A 313 3.20 2.03 -8.75
N PHE A 314 2.21 2.91 -8.71
CA PHE A 314 1.13 2.86 -9.70
C PHE A 314 1.67 3.27 -11.06
N PRO A 315 1.39 2.55 -12.15
CA PRO A 315 1.86 2.93 -13.48
C PRO A 315 1.10 4.17 -13.99
N MET A 316 1.64 4.83 -15.03
CA MET A 316 1.00 5.97 -15.67
C MET A 316 -0.42 5.67 -16.17
N SER A 317 -0.67 4.44 -16.60
CA SER A 317 -1.96 3.98 -17.10
C SER A 317 -3.00 3.72 -16.01
N TYR A 318 -2.64 3.76 -14.71
CA TYR A 318 -3.57 3.49 -13.64
C TYR A 318 -4.57 4.65 -13.49
N ARG A 319 -5.86 4.37 -13.63
CA ARG A 319 -6.93 5.37 -13.51
C ARG A 319 -7.49 5.38 -12.08
N PHE A 320 -7.47 6.56 -11.46
CA PHE A 320 -7.96 6.77 -10.10
C PHE A 320 -9.40 7.31 -10.07
N PHE A 321 -9.81 7.99 -11.15
CA PHE A 321 -11.09 8.66 -11.27
C PHE A 321 -11.72 8.34 -12.62
N GLU A 322 -13.04 8.23 -12.64
CA GLU A 322 -13.83 8.10 -13.86
C GLU A 322 -13.82 9.43 -14.64
N ASP A 323 -14.06 10.50 -13.92
CA ASP A 323 -13.92 11.87 -14.40
C ASP A 323 -12.51 12.39 -14.08
N GLU A 324 -11.67 12.43 -15.12
CA GLU A 324 -10.30 12.91 -15.00
C GLU A 324 -10.19 14.45 -15.01
N GLU A 325 -11.24 15.18 -15.40
CA GLU A 325 -11.26 16.64 -15.36
C GLU A 325 -11.42 17.15 -13.93
N HIS A 326 -12.16 16.42 -13.08
CA HIS A 326 -12.46 16.78 -11.70
C HIS A 326 -11.70 15.95 -10.66
N VAL A 327 -10.37 15.90 -10.76
CA VAL A 327 -9.51 15.19 -9.82
C VAL A 327 -9.51 15.88 -8.44
N SER A 328 -9.99 15.16 -7.42
CA SER A 328 -9.89 15.60 -6.03
C SER A 328 -8.55 15.18 -5.42
N LEU A 329 -7.67 16.16 -5.11
CA LEU A 329 -6.38 15.90 -4.46
C LEU A 329 -6.52 15.18 -3.12
N THR A 330 -7.54 15.53 -2.33
CA THR A 330 -7.80 14.87 -1.04
C THR A 330 -8.14 13.40 -1.21
N LYS A 331 -8.99 13.07 -2.21
CA LYS A 331 -9.31 11.68 -2.51
C LYS A 331 -8.10 10.95 -3.09
N ALA A 332 -7.37 11.56 -4.03
CA ALA A 332 -6.16 10.98 -4.62
C ALA A 332 -5.12 10.64 -3.55
N SER A 333 -4.79 11.58 -2.66
CA SER A 333 -3.86 11.35 -1.54
C SER A 333 -4.32 10.21 -0.64
N ARG A 334 -5.62 10.15 -0.32
CA ARG A 334 -6.18 9.09 0.51
C ARG A 334 -6.09 7.73 -0.16
N TYR A 335 -6.41 7.63 -1.44
CA TYR A 335 -6.33 6.42 -2.22
C TYR A 335 -4.88 5.91 -2.29
N ILE A 336 -3.95 6.79 -2.67
CA ILE A 336 -2.53 6.47 -2.82
C ILE A 336 -1.91 6.06 -1.46
N GLY A 337 -2.19 6.84 -0.40
CA GLY A 337 -1.61 6.60 0.92
C GLY A 337 -2.07 5.31 1.59
N ASN A 338 -3.35 4.93 1.40
CA ASN A 338 -3.92 3.70 1.93
C ASN A 338 -3.53 2.46 1.12
N ALA A 339 -3.20 2.62 -0.15
CA ALA A 339 -2.97 1.49 -1.04
C ALA A 339 -1.70 0.71 -0.69
N VAL A 340 -1.75 -0.59 -0.95
CA VAL A 340 -0.56 -1.42 -1.10
C VAL A 340 0.12 -1.03 -2.41
N PRO A 341 1.45 -0.79 -2.41
CA PRO A 341 2.16 -0.56 -3.67
C PRO A 341 1.98 -1.73 -4.64
N PRO A 342 1.58 -1.51 -5.91
CA PRO A 342 1.45 -2.57 -6.90
C PRO A 342 2.66 -3.52 -6.97
N VAL A 343 3.88 -3.00 -6.94
CA VAL A 343 5.11 -3.82 -6.94
C VAL A 343 5.17 -4.73 -5.70
N LEU A 344 4.64 -4.34 -4.54
CA LEU A 344 4.56 -5.25 -3.39
C LEU A 344 3.54 -6.38 -3.65
N GLY A 345 2.45 -6.10 -4.35
CA GLY A 345 1.52 -7.11 -4.85
C GLY A 345 2.18 -8.11 -5.82
N GLU A 346 3.07 -7.60 -6.69
CA GLU A 346 3.87 -8.47 -7.58
C GLU A 346 4.82 -9.38 -6.79
N VAL A 347 5.49 -8.85 -5.77
CA VAL A 347 6.38 -9.62 -4.88
C VAL A 347 5.61 -10.75 -4.19
N VAL A 348 4.42 -10.46 -3.69
CA VAL A 348 3.52 -11.47 -3.08
C VAL A 348 3.14 -12.53 -4.11
N ALA A 349 2.73 -12.11 -5.31
CA ALA A 349 2.36 -13.04 -6.38
C ALA A 349 3.53 -13.93 -6.82
N GLN A 350 4.72 -13.37 -7.00
CA GLN A 350 5.93 -14.15 -7.35
C GLN A 350 6.29 -15.16 -6.25
N SER A 351 6.13 -14.78 -4.97
CA SER A 351 6.35 -15.71 -3.86
C SER A 351 5.37 -16.88 -3.89
N ILE A 352 4.11 -16.61 -4.21
CA ILE A 352 3.08 -17.65 -4.35
C ILE A 352 3.36 -18.55 -5.57
N LEU A 353 3.75 -17.95 -6.71
CA LEU A 353 4.10 -18.74 -7.91
C LEU A 353 5.27 -19.69 -7.64
N GLY A 354 6.37 -19.21 -7.07
CA GLY A 354 7.51 -20.06 -6.71
C GLY A 354 7.11 -21.18 -5.76
N HIS A 355 6.30 -20.88 -4.73
CA HIS A 355 5.78 -21.88 -3.81
C HIS A 355 4.94 -22.96 -4.51
N LEU A 356 4.06 -22.55 -5.43
CA LEU A 356 3.25 -23.51 -6.20
C LEU A 356 4.12 -24.35 -7.13
N GLU A 357 5.19 -23.80 -7.73
CA GLU A 357 6.17 -24.55 -8.52
C GLU A 357 6.88 -25.64 -7.73
N ASP A 358 7.18 -25.39 -6.49
CA ASP A 358 7.82 -26.37 -5.60
C ASP A 358 6.86 -27.46 -5.14
N CYS A 359 5.55 -27.20 -5.11
CA CYS A 359 4.51 -28.12 -4.63
C CYS A 359 3.93 -29.03 -5.71
N TYR A 360 3.98 -28.64 -6.98
CA TYR A 360 3.44 -29.37 -8.14
C TYR A 360 4.52 -29.89 -9.09
#